data_a56d843569ff66e74e774e3ec227102b
#
_entry.id   a56d843569ff66e74e774e3ec227102b
#
_cell.length_a   1.000
_cell.length_b   1.000
_cell.length_c   1.000
_cell.angle_alpha   90.00
_cell.angle_beta   90.00
_cell.angle_gamma   90.00
#
_symmetry.space_group_name_H-M   'P 1'
#
loop_
_entity.id
_entity.type
_entity.pdbx_description
1 polymer ?
#
loop_
_entity_poly.entity_id
_entity_poly.type
_entity_poly.pdbx_seq_one_letter_code
_entity_poly.pdbx_strand_id
1 'polypeptide(L)'
;MAETMAGCIINSREDLARYFAELGFKVGAEIGVLRGDYSEVLCGANPGVKLFCIDSWGIGENRRREYHLGMYERAKIKLSLYNT
;
A
#
# COMPACT_ATOMS: atom_id res chain seq x y z
N MET A 1 -2.55 -19.29 -6.80
CA MET A 1 -3.09 -19.49 -8.16
C MET A 1 -2.69 -18.32 -9.04
N ALA A 2 -2.25 -18.61 -10.25
CA ALA A 2 -1.87 -17.55 -11.19
C ALA A 2 -3.08 -17.06 -11.98
N GLU A 3 -3.17 -15.76 -12.17
CA GLU A 3 -4.18 -15.14 -13.03
C GLU A 3 -3.47 -14.33 -14.11
N THR A 4 -4.08 -14.32 -15.31
CA THR A 4 -3.55 -13.52 -16.41
C THR A 4 -4.50 -12.37 -16.70
N MET A 5 -3.98 -11.14 -16.66
CA MET A 5 -4.74 -9.92 -16.94
C MET A 5 -3.92 -9.06 -17.88
N ALA A 6 -4.48 -8.70 -19.05
CA ALA A 6 -3.80 -7.87 -20.06
C ALA A 6 -2.39 -8.38 -20.41
N GLY A 7 -2.21 -9.72 -20.47
CA GLY A 7 -0.92 -10.34 -20.77
C GLY A 7 0.01 -10.48 -19.57
N CYS A 8 -0.38 -10.02 -18.40
CA CYS A 8 0.43 -10.09 -17.18
C CYS A 8 -0.03 -11.26 -16.32
N ILE A 9 0.92 -12.03 -15.76
CA ILE A 9 0.62 -13.12 -14.83
C ILE A 9 0.76 -12.58 -13.42
N ILE A 10 -0.32 -12.66 -12.64
CA ILE A 10 -0.37 -12.13 -11.29
C ILE A 10 -0.43 -13.29 -10.31
N ASN A 11 0.66 -13.52 -9.59
CA ASN A 11 0.79 -14.54 -8.56
C ASN A 11 0.91 -13.96 -7.15
N SER A 12 1.17 -12.67 -7.03
CA SER A 12 1.49 -12.04 -5.75
C SER A 12 1.03 -10.59 -5.73
N ARG A 13 1.07 -10.00 -4.54
CA ARG A 13 0.78 -8.57 -4.38
C ARG A 13 1.81 -7.71 -5.11
N GLU A 14 3.05 -8.17 -5.16
CA GLU A 14 4.12 -7.50 -5.89
C GLU A 14 3.86 -7.50 -7.39
N ASP A 15 3.38 -8.62 -7.92
CA ASP A 15 2.99 -8.70 -9.33
C ASP A 15 1.84 -7.76 -9.65
N LEU A 16 0.87 -7.65 -8.73
CA LEU A 16 -0.25 -6.73 -8.88
C LEU A 16 0.23 -5.28 -8.92
N ALA A 17 1.17 -4.92 -8.04
CA ALA A 17 1.74 -3.57 -8.03
C ALA A 17 2.43 -3.24 -9.36
N ARG A 18 3.18 -4.19 -9.92
CA ARG A 18 3.82 -4.01 -11.23
C ARG A 18 2.80 -3.90 -12.35
N TYR A 19 1.72 -4.66 -12.27
CA TYR A 19 0.65 -4.57 -13.25
C TYR A 19 0.02 -3.17 -13.28
N PHE A 20 -0.19 -2.57 -12.12
CA PHE A 20 -0.69 -1.19 -12.05
C PHE A 20 0.27 -0.22 -12.74
N ALA A 21 1.57 -0.44 -12.62
CA ALA A 21 2.56 0.38 -13.30
C ALA A 21 2.45 0.24 -14.82
N GLU A 22 2.23 -0.98 -15.31
CA GLU A 22 2.03 -1.21 -16.75
C GLU A 22 0.79 -0.50 -17.27
N LEU A 23 -0.26 -0.41 -16.46
CA LEU A 23 -1.47 0.31 -16.82
C LEU A 23 -1.31 1.84 -16.76
N GLY A 24 -0.20 2.31 -16.17
CA GLY A 24 0.10 3.74 -16.10
C GLY A 24 -0.72 4.50 -15.07
N PHE A 25 -1.22 3.85 -14.03
CA PHE A 25 -1.98 4.53 -12.98
C PHE A 25 -1.11 5.53 -12.24
N LYS A 26 -1.66 6.72 -12.00
CA LYS A 26 -0.96 7.83 -11.33
C LYS A 26 -1.53 8.17 -9.97
N VAL A 27 -2.71 7.68 -9.67
CA VAL A 27 -3.40 7.92 -8.39
C VAL A 27 -3.99 6.60 -7.95
N GLY A 28 -3.85 6.29 -6.67
CA GLY A 28 -4.44 5.09 -6.08
C GLY A 28 -4.80 5.29 -4.63
N ALA A 29 -5.49 4.31 -4.07
CA ALA A 29 -5.82 4.28 -2.66
C ALA A 29 -5.62 2.86 -2.14
N GLU A 30 -5.05 2.76 -0.95
CA GLU A 30 -4.93 1.49 -0.24
C GLU A 30 -5.72 1.57 1.05
N ILE A 31 -6.61 0.59 1.26
CA ILE A 31 -7.39 0.48 2.49
C ILE A 31 -6.84 -0.67 3.30
N GLY A 32 -6.47 -0.39 4.56
CA GLY A 32 -5.80 -1.38 5.40
C GLY A 32 -4.29 -1.32 5.23
N VAL A 33 -3.69 -0.21 5.63
CA VAL A 33 -2.26 0.08 5.41
C VAL A 33 -1.36 -0.58 6.44
N LEU A 34 -1.82 -0.62 7.67
CA LEU A 34 -1.08 -1.10 8.83
C LEU A 34 0.28 -0.40 8.97
N ARG A 35 1.39 -1.10 8.82
CA ARG A 35 2.73 -0.50 8.93
C ARG A 35 3.32 -0.05 7.58
N GLY A 36 2.55 -0.15 6.51
CA GLY A 36 2.94 0.40 5.21
C GLY A 36 3.77 -0.51 4.33
N ASP A 37 3.85 -1.82 4.62
CA ASP A 37 4.67 -2.72 3.83
C ASP A 37 4.23 -2.80 2.37
N TYR A 38 2.93 -3.01 2.14
CA TYR A 38 2.44 -3.08 0.77
C TYR A 38 2.35 -1.70 0.11
N SER A 39 2.08 -0.67 0.92
CA SER A 39 2.11 0.71 0.41
C SER A 39 3.47 1.03 -0.20
N GLU A 40 4.55 0.59 0.46
CA GLU A 40 5.90 0.78 -0.06
C GLU A 40 6.12 0.02 -1.36
N VAL A 41 5.60 -1.20 -1.47
CA VAL A 41 5.67 -1.98 -2.72
C VAL A 41 4.93 -1.25 -3.85
N LEU A 42 3.74 -0.75 -3.56
CA LEU A 42 2.94 0.00 -4.53
C LEU A 42 3.67 1.25 -5.03
N CYS A 43 4.20 2.03 -4.11
CA CYS A 43 4.91 3.27 -4.45
C CYS A 43 6.22 2.99 -5.18
N GLY A 44 6.95 1.96 -4.78
CA GLY A 44 8.20 1.60 -5.42
C GLY A 44 8.02 1.11 -6.84
N ALA A 45 6.94 0.36 -7.10
CA ALA A 45 6.64 -0.14 -8.44
C ALA A 45 6.01 0.92 -9.33
N ASN A 46 5.46 1.99 -8.76
CA ASN A 46 4.74 3.03 -9.50
C ASN A 46 5.35 4.39 -9.21
N PRO A 47 6.54 4.71 -9.76
CA PRO A 47 7.19 5.99 -9.49
C PRO A 47 6.29 7.18 -9.80
N GLY A 48 6.22 8.12 -8.88
CA GLY A 48 5.38 9.31 -9.04
C GLY A 48 3.91 9.13 -8.73
N VAL A 49 3.48 7.94 -8.31
CA VAL A 49 2.08 7.73 -7.96
C VAL A 49 1.71 8.55 -6.72
N LYS A 50 0.50 9.10 -6.70
CA LYS A 50 -0.11 9.65 -5.49
C LYS A 50 -0.93 8.52 -4.87
N LEU A 51 -0.51 8.04 -3.70
CA LEU A 51 -1.19 6.94 -3.01
C LEU A 51 -1.87 7.47 -1.76
N PHE A 52 -3.19 7.34 -1.72
CA PHE A 52 -3.96 7.64 -0.52
C PHE A 52 -3.94 6.41 0.38
N CYS A 53 -3.34 6.54 1.55
CA CYS A 53 -3.20 5.45 2.50
C CYS A 53 -4.27 5.59 3.58
N ILE A 54 -5.19 4.65 3.63
CA ILE A 54 -6.38 4.73 4.48
C ILE A 54 -6.40 3.56 5.45
N ASP A 55 -6.42 3.87 6.74
CA ASP A 55 -6.51 2.88 7.81
C ASP A 55 -7.06 3.58 9.04
N SER A 56 -7.75 2.85 9.88
CA SER A 56 -8.22 3.41 11.15
C SER A 56 -7.09 3.47 12.19
N TRP A 57 -6.07 2.63 12.04
CA TRP A 57 -5.02 2.42 13.04
C TRP A 57 -5.58 2.30 14.45
N GLY A 58 -6.71 1.59 14.57
CA GLY A 58 -7.36 1.33 15.86
C GLY A 58 -8.13 2.49 16.46
N ILE A 59 -8.37 3.55 15.71
CA ILE A 59 -9.18 4.68 16.21
C ILE A 59 -10.59 4.18 16.51
N GLY A 60 -11.04 4.38 17.74
CA GLY A 60 -12.36 3.93 18.19
C GLY A 60 -12.38 2.51 18.75
N GLU A 61 -11.29 1.79 18.70
CA GLU A 61 -11.16 0.47 19.28
C GLU A 61 -10.52 0.57 20.67
N ASN A 62 -10.96 -0.28 21.61
CA ASN A 62 -10.48 -0.20 22.98
C ASN A 62 -9.23 -1.04 23.24
N ARG A 63 -8.96 -2.03 22.42
CA ARG A 63 -7.84 -2.93 22.67
C ARG A 63 -6.78 -2.75 21.58
N ARG A 64 -5.54 -2.98 21.97
CA ARG A 64 -4.37 -2.94 21.10
C ARG A 64 -4.13 -1.55 20.48
N ARG A 65 -4.59 -0.53 21.16
CA ARG A 65 -4.44 0.85 20.69
C ARG A 65 -2.96 1.21 20.49
N GLU A 66 -2.11 0.85 21.45
CA GLU A 66 -0.68 1.14 21.35
C GLU A 66 -0.03 0.42 20.17
N TYR A 67 -0.45 -0.82 19.91
CA TYR A 67 0.01 -1.57 18.77
C TYR A 67 -0.35 -0.85 17.46
N HIS A 68 -1.59 -0.41 17.33
CA HIS A 68 -2.04 0.27 16.12
C HIS A 68 -1.37 1.62 15.93
N LEU A 69 -1.15 2.37 17.02
CA LEU A 69 -0.41 3.63 16.93
C LEU A 69 1.04 3.39 16.51
N GLY A 70 1.66 2.32 17.01
CA GLY A 70 3.00 1.93 16.58
C GLY A 70 3.06 1.60 15.09
N MET A 71 2.04 0.92 14.57
CA MET A 71 1.95 0.63 13.15
C MET A 71 1.81 1.91 12.32
N TYR A 72 1.00 2.85 12.79
CA TYR A 72 0.84 4.15 12.13
C TYR A 72 2.16 4.91 12.06
N GLU A 73 2.91 4.97 13.16
CA GLU A 73 4.20 5.64 13.17
C GLU A 73 5.20 4.99 12.23
N ARG A 74 5.21 3.65 12.16
CA ARG A 74 6.05 2.93 11.21
C ARG A 74 5.68 3.25 9.77
N ALA A 75 4.38 3.30 9.46
CA ALA A 75 3.93 3.65 8.13
C ALA A 75 4.38 5.06 7.74
N LYS A 76 4.25 6.03 8.64
CA LYS A 76 4.67 7.40 8.39
C LYS A 76 6.15 7.49 8.05
N ILE A 77 6.99 6.79 8.79
CA ILE A 77 8.43 6.79 8.55
C ILE A 77 8.74 6.11 7.22
N LYS A 78 8.19 4.93 7.01
CA LYS A 78 8.45 4.13 5.81
C LYS A 78 8.05 4.86 4.54
N LEU A 79 6.95 5.58 4.58
CA LEU A 79 6.37 6.21 3.40
C LEU A 79 6.76 7.69 3.25
N SER A 80 7.66 8.19 4.10
CA SER A 80 8.02 9.60 4.13
C SER A 80 8.64 10.12 2.82
N LEU A 81 9.22 9.24 2.01
CA LEU A 81 9.84 9.61 0.74
C LEU A 81 8.88 9.51 -0.44
N TYR A 82 7.66 9.07 -0.22
CA TYR A 82 6.68 8.87 -1.27
C TYR A 82 5.55 9.89 -1.16
N ASN A 83 4.80 10.03 -2.24
CA ASN A 83 3.65 10.93 -2.28
C ASN A 83 2.40 10.20 -1.73
N THR A 84 2.26 10.22 -0.43
CA THR A 84 1.17 9.50 0.26
C THR A 84 0.33 10.42 1.14
#